data_33ea6f3556b18950b2e9a0b99e86b7d9
#
_entry.id   33ea6f3556b18950b2e9a0b99e86b7d9
#
_cell.length_a   1.000
_cell.length_b   1.000
_cell.length_c   1.000
_cell.angle_alpha   90.00
_cell.angle_beta   90.00
_cell.angle_gamma   90.00
#
_symmetry.space_group_name_H-M   'P 1'
#
loop_
_entity.id
_entity.type
_entity.pdbx_description
1 polymer ?
#
loop_
_entity_poly.entity_id
_entity_poly.type
_entity_poly.pdbx_seq_one_letter_code
_entity_poly.pdbx_strand_id
1 'polypeptide(L)'
;VASTFLKASDTNAHPIDIATASDLHRHLSDIDVSEAEIDAMTDKFFYCTIKLEGIDTRAAKLMKTHLETLGGGLAMRKEADELTVRETDVIITGSRHTLRLLAARLKGEPFGLDGIGEEIAACTAGGNRVMSWGNRMLDFAHTTYVMGILNCTPDSFFPASRSTTIKDALKTAHEMIEAGVNIIDVGGESTRPGSEGVTEEEEIRRVIPVIHALRDGSDVMISVDTRKKGVAERALDAGADIVNDISGLRHNDELARLVARRGVPVVLMHMRG
;
A
#
# COMPACT_ATOMS: atom_id res chain seq x y z
N VAL A 1 4.75 -19.25 48.80
CA VAL A 1 3.89 -18.94 47.67
C VAL A 1 3.72 -20.22 46.91
N ALA A 2 2.59 -20.94 47.10
CA ALA A 2 2.30 -22.17 46.44
C ALA A 2 1.85 -21.86 44.99
N SER A 3 2.65 -22.27 44.02
CA SER A 3 2.27 -22.27 42.61
C SER A 3 1.20 -23.36 42.43
N THR A 4 -0.05 -22.96 42.33
CA THR A 4 -1.15 -23.86 41.95
C THR A 4 -1.03 -24.09 40.45
N PHE A 5 -0.40 -25.18 40.05
CA PHE A 5 -0.47 -25.65 38.66
C PHE A 5 -1.91 -26.11 38.39
N LEU A 6 -2.60 -25.39 37.49
CA LEU A 6 -3.90 -25.83 36.96
C LEU A 6 -3.76 -27.24 36.38
N LYS A 7 -4.70 -28.13 36.73
CA LYS A 7 -4.76 -29.46 36.11
C LYS A 7 -5.10 -29.29 34.62
N ALA A 8 -4.56 -30.17 33.78
CA ALA A 8 -4.81 -30.15 32.33
C ALA A 8 -6.31 -30.21 31.94
N SER A 9 -7.17 -30.58 32.86
CA SER A 9 -8.64 -30.57 32.70
C SER A 9 -9.30 -29.18 32.80
N ASP A 10 -8.55 -28.18 33.23
CA ASP A 10 -9.06 -26.79 33.45
C ASP A 10 -8.68 -25.85 32.32
N THR A 11 -7.96 -26.33 31.30
CA THR A 11 -7.59 -25.53 30.10
C THR A 11 -8.70 -25.61 29.07
N ASN A 12 -9.20 -24.45 28.64
CA ASN A 12 -10.20 -24.32 27.58
C ASN A 12 -9.48 -23.91 26.30
N ALA A 13 -9.27 -24.84 25.37
CA ALA A 13 -8.67 -24.58 24.07
C ALA A 13 -9.77 -24.30 23.03
N HIS A 14 -9.71 -23.16 22.38
CA HIS A 14 -10.59 -22.80 21.27
C HIS A 14 -9.79 -22.10 20.16
N PRO A 15 -10.16 -22.28 18.89
CA PRO A 15 -9.56 -21.53 17.82
C PRO A 15 -9.94 -20.06 17.92
N ILE A 16 -9.01 -19.17 17.56
CA ILE A 16 -9.26 -17.75 17.36
C ILE A 16 -9.09 -17.43 15.88
N ASP A 17 -9.92 -16.56 15.34
CA ASP A 17 -9.83 -16.11 13.96
C ASP A 17 -8.99 -14.82 13.91
N ILE A 18 -7.87 -14.87 13.20
CA ILE A 18 -6.94 -13.73 13.04
C ILE A 18 -6.76 -13.51 11.55
N ALA A 19 -7.43 -12.49 11.02
CA ALA A 19 -7.35 -12.11 9.61
C ALA A 19 -6.27 -11.06 9.35
N THR A 20 -5.99 -10.19 10.31
CA THR A 20 -5.09 -9.04 10.15
C THR A 20 -4.01 -8.98 11.22
N ALA A 21 -2.95 -8.20 10.96
CA ALA A 21 -1.91 -7.92 11.96
C ALA A 21 -2.49 -7.20 13.19
N SER A 22 -3.50 -6.36 12.99
CA SER A 22 -4.21 -5.67 14.07
C SER A 22 -4.98 -6.64 14.97
N ASP A 23 -5.60 -7.69 14.38
CA ASP A 23 -6.27 -8.72 15.17
C ASP A 23 -5.27 -9.49 16.03
N LEU A 24 -4.13 -9.88 15.43
CA LEU A 24 -3.06 -10.55 16.16
C LEU A 24 -2.52 -9.69 17.29
N HIS A 25 -2.23 -8.41 16.99
CA HIS A 25 -1.76 -7.44 17.99
C HIS A 25 -2.73 -7.34 19.16
N ARG A 26 -4.03 -7.17 18.91
CA ARG A 26 -5.05 -7.10 19.95
C ARG A 26 -5.05 -8.35 20.84
N HIS A 27 -5.10 -9.55 20.24
CA HIS A 27 -5.12 -10.79 20.99
C HIS A 27 -3.86 -11.03 21.83
N LEU A 28 -2.69 -10.60 21.32
CA LEU A 28 -1.43 -10.71 22.07
C LEU A 28 -1.34 -9.65 23.19
N SER A 29 -1.83 -8.45 22.95
CA SER A 29 -1.91 -7.39 23.98
C SER A 29 -2.88 -7.76 25.10
N ASP A 30 -3.99 -8.42 24.78
CA ASP A 30 -4.98 -8.89 25.78
C ASP A 30 -4.39 -9.90 26.80
N ILE A 31 -3.27 -10.53 26.44
CA ILE A 31 -2.52 -11.44 27.33
C ILE A 31 -1.16 -10.89 27.78
N ASP A 32 -0.99 -9.56 27.75
CA ASP A 32 0.20 -8.81 28.20
C ASP A 32 1.53 -9.20 27.51
N VAL A 33 1.50 -9.57 26.21
CA VAL A 33 2.72 -9.80 25.42
C VAL A 33 3.39 -8.46 25.11
N SER A 34 4.71 -8.40 25.23
CA SER A 34 5.47 -7.17 24.92
C SER A 34 5.45 -6.82 23.44
N GLU A 35 5.51 -5.52 23.09
CA GLU A 35 5.52 -5.05 21.68
C GLU A 35 6.61 -5.72 20.85
N ALA A 36 7.81 -5.90 21.38
CA ALA A 36 8.92 -6.56 20.69
C ALA A 36 8.61 -8.04 20.37
N GLU A 37 7.86 -8.72 21.22
CA GLU A 37 7.41 -10.11 20.97
C GLU A 37 6.24 -10.15 20.02
N ILE A 38 5.33 -9.17 20.03
CA ILE A 38 4.24 -9.03 19.08
C ILE A 38 4.80 -8.90 17.66
N ASP A 39 5.79 -8.02 17.46
CA ASP A 39 6.47 -7.85 16.17
C ASP A 39 7.12 -9.15 15.69
N ALA A 40 7.85 -9.84 16.56
CA ALA A 40 8.49 -11.11 16.24
C ALA A 40 7.48 -12.23 15.93
N MET A 41 6.32 -12.25 16.60
CA MET A 41 5.23 -13.19 16.34
C MET A 41 4.52 -12.89 15.04
N THR A 42 4.33 -11.60 14.70
CA THR A 42 3.69 -11.17 13.46
C THR A 42 4.39 -11.74 12.23
N ASP A 43 5.71 -11.71 12.17
CA ASP A 43 6.49 -12.29 11.08
C ASP A 43 6.38 -13.82 10.98
N LYS A 44 6.13 -14.51 12.08
CA LYS A 44 5.93 -15.97 12.11
C LYS A 44 4.50 -16.38 11.79
N PHE A 45 3.54 -15.52 12.09
CA PHE A 45 2.12 -15.82 11.96
C PHE A 45 1.63 -15.67 10.51
N PHE A 46 2.03 -14.59 9.81
CA PHE A 46 1.55 -14.34 8.46
C PHE A 46 2.38 -15.07 7.40
N TYR A 47 1.69 -15.89 6.61
CA TYR A 47 2.25 -16.58 5.46
C TYR A 47 2.29 -15.67 4.22
N CYS A 48 3.34 -15.84 3.44
CA CYS A 48 3.53 -15.17 2.16
C CYS A 48 3.72 -16.20 1.07
N THR A 49 3.13 -15.97 -0.09
CA THR A 49 3.31 -16.80 -1.29
C THR A 49 3.91 -15.92 -2.40
N ILE A 50 5.05 -16.33 -2.95
CA ILE A 50 5.79 -15.59 -3.97
C ILE A 50 5.93 -16.48 -5.21
N LYS A 51 5.60 -15.94 -6.40
CA LYS A 51 5.91 -16.55 -7.68
C LYS A 51 7.23 -15.98 -8.18
N LEU A 52 8.16 -16.85 -8.58
CA LEU A 52 9.40 -16.51 -9.24
C LEU A 52 9.38 -17.14 -10.63
N GLU A 53 9.72 -16.36 -11.65
CA GLU A 53 9.63 -16.78 -13.05
C GLU A 53 11.02 -16.96 -13.68
N GLY A 54 11.14 -17.93 -14.58
CA GLY A 54 12.37 -18.14 -15.35
C GLY A 54 13.59 -18.57 -14.52
N ILE A 55 13.38 -19.32 -13.44
CA ILE A 55 14.48 -19.74 -12.54
C ILE A 55 15.23 -20.95 -13.11
N ASP A 56 16.57 -20.95 -13.07
CA ASP A 56 17.38 -22.14 -13.36
C ASP A 56 16.91 -23.31 -12.48
N THR A 57 16.67 -24.47 -13.09
CA THR A 57 16.12 -25.62 -12.36
C THR A 57 17.01 -26.12 -11.23
N ARG A 58 18.34 -25.93 -11.33
CA ARG A 58 19.28 -26.27 -10.26
C ARG A 58 19.14 -25.31 -9.08
N ALA A 59 18.95 -24.01 -9.37
CA ALA A 59 18.65 -23.00 -8.38
C ALA A 59 17.33 -23.32 -7.66
N ALA A 60 16.26 -23.63 -8.41
CA ALA A 60 14.97 -24.01 -7.88
C ALA A 60 15.07 -25.23 -6.94
N LYS A 61 15.85 -26.24 -7.33
CA LYS A 61 16.06 -27.46 -6.51
C LYS A 61 16.81 -27.17 -5.22
N LEU A 62 17.84 -26.32 -5.28
CA LEU A 62 18.57 -25.90 -4.09
C LEU A 62 17.69 -25.07 -3.13
N MET A 63 16.92 -24.12 -3.67
CA MET A 63 15.93 -23.38 -2.89
C MET A 63 14.90 -24.30 -2.22
N LYS A 64 14.41 -25.32 -2.93
CA LYS A 64 13.47 -26.31 -2.38
C LYS A 64 14.05 -26.98 -1.14
N THR A 65 15.28 -27.45 -1.23
CA THR A 65 16.00 -28.11 -0.12
C THR A 65 16.14 -27.19 1.09
N HIS A 66 16.55 -25.93 0.86
CA HIS A 66 16.68 -24.95 1.94
C HIS A 66 15.30 -24.64 2.56
N LEU A 67 14.29 -24.43 1.73
CA LEU A 67 12.96 -24.00 2.20
C LEU A 67 12.27 -25.11 3.02
N GLU A 68 12.40 -26.38 2.60
CA GLU A 68 11.88 -27.52 3.36
C GLU A 68 12.50 -27.62 4.76
N THR A 69 13.80 -27.35 4.90
CA THR A 69 14.45 -27.34 6.23
C THR A 69 14.01 -26.19 7.13
N LEU A 70 13.46 -25.13 6.54
CA LEU A 70 12.94 -23.96 7.23
C LEU A 70 11.42 -24.03 7.52
N GLY A 71 10.77 -25.13 7.12
CA GLY A 71 9.33 -25.31 7.31
C GLY A 71 8.46 -24.55 6.30
N GLY A 72 9.02 -24.17 5.16
CA GLY A 72 8.29 -23.62 4.01
C GLY A 72 8.09 -24.67 2.92
N GLY A 73 7.48 -24.25 1.80
CA GLY A 73 7.20 -25.10 0.65
C GLY A 73 7.62 -24.45 -0.67
N LEU A 74 8.08 -25.27 -1.63
CA LEU A 74 8.34 -24.84 -3.00
C LEU A 74 7.64 -25.82 -3.96
N ALA A 75 6.82 -25.26 -4.85
CA ALA A 75 6.17 -26.00 -5.93
C ALA A 75 6.83 -25.61 -7.27
N MET A 76 7.16 -26.63 -8.07
CA MET A 76 7.61 -26.50 -9.44
C MET A 76 7.05 -27.63 -10.29
N ARG A 77 7.13 -27.51 -11.61
CA ARG A 77 6.71 -28.57 -12.53
C ARG A 77 7.64 -29.81 -12.41
N LYS A 78 7.07 -30.97 -12.73
CA LYS A 78 7.77 -32.25 -12.60
C LYS A 78 9.08 -32.31 -13.39
N GLU A 79 9.07 -31.82 -14.62
CA GLU A 79 10.23 -31.80 -15.53
C GLU A 79 11.41 -30.96 -14.95
N ALA A 80 11.11 -29.95 -14.17
CA ALA A 80 12.11 -29.15 -13.45
C ALA A 80 12.67 -29.92 -12.24
N ASP A 81 11.85 -30.61 -11.50
CA ASP A 81 12.31 -31.44 -10.37
C ASP A 81 13.19 -32.62 -10.85
N GLU A 82 12.93 -33.15 -12.04
CA GLU A 82 13.72 -34.17 -12.71
C GLU A 82 14.96 -33.59 -13.47
N LEU A 83 15.14 -32.25 -13.49
CA LEU A 83 16.21 -31.54 -14.20
C LEU A 83 16.23 -31.78 -15.72
N THR A 84 15.09 -32.07 -16.33
CA THR A 84 14.94 -32.32 -17.77
C THR A 84 14.72 -31.02 -18.58
N VAL A 85 14.46 -29.93 -17.90
CA VAL A 85 14.33 -28.58 -18.47
C VAL A 85 15.33 -27.64 -17.79
N ARG A 86 15.67 -26.54 -18.48
CA ARG A 86 16.71 -25.61 -18.01
C ARG A 86 16.18 -24.55 -17.07
N GLU A 87 14.94 -24.12 -17.30
CA GLU A 87 14.29 -23.03 -16.55
C GLU A 87 12.87 -23.44 -16.17
N THR A 88 12.38 -22.87 -15.10
CA THR A 88 11.03 -23.10 -14.58
C THR A 88 10.52 -21.91 -13.79
N ASP A 89 9.21 -21.76 -13.76
CA ASP A 89 8.55 -20.93 -12.75
C ASP A 89 8.38 -21.76 -11.49
N VAL A 90 8.50 -21.09 -10.33
CA VAL A 90 8.27 -21.70 -9.03
C VAL A 90 7.33 -20.86 -8.19
N ILE A 91 6.60 -21.52 -7.29
CA ILE A 91 5.83 -20.86 -6.24
C ILE A 91 6.43 -21.29 -4.91
N ILE A 92 6.88 -20.30 -4.14
CA ILE A 92 7.38 -20.52 -2.78
C ILE A 92 6.35 -20.03 -1.76
N THR A 93 6.24 -20.71 -0.64
CA THR A 93 5.33 -20.32 0.46
C THR A 93 5.97 -20.57 1.82
N GLY A 94 5.69 -19.70 2.75
CA GLY A 94 6.16 -19.79 4.12
C GLY A 94 5.79 -18.55 4.93
N SER A 95 6.04 -18.58 6.24
CA SER A 95 5.93 -17.34 7.02
C SER A 95 6.93 -16.30 6.51
N ARG A 96 6.67 -15.01 6.75
CA ARG A 96 7.64 -13.95 6.43
C ARG A 96 9.01 -14.23 7.05
N HIS A 97 9.01 -14.71 8.29
CA HIS A 97 10.24 -15.13 8.97
C HIS A 97 10.98 -16.24 8.19
N THR A 98 10.27 -17.29 7.79
CA THR A 98 10.82 -18.41 7.00
C THR A 98 11.43 -17.92 5.68
N LEU A 99 10.73 -17.07 4.95
CA LEU A 99 11.21 -16.57 3.66
C LEU A 99 12.39 -15.60 3.80
N ARG A 100 12.46 -14.81 4.87
CA ARG A 100 13.65 -13.99 5.19
C ARG A 100 14.87 -14.85 5.53
N LEU A 101 14.67 -15.94 6.27
CA LEU A 101 15.76 -16.91 6.52
C LEU A 101 16.21 -17.59 5.23
N LEU A 102 15.28 -17.93 4.32
CA LEU A 102 15.64 -18.42 2.99
C LEU A 102 16.51 -17.40 2.26
N ALA A 103 16.04 -16.16 2.12
CA ALA A 103 16.79 -15.08 1.45
C ALA A 103 18.21 -14.93 1.99
N ALA A 104 18.39 -14.99 3.30
CA ALA A 104 19.71 -14.93 3.93
C ALA A 104 20.58 -16.16 3.61
N ARG A 105 19.99 -17.35 3.49
CA ARG A 105 20.72 -18.59 3.15
C ARG A 105 21.13 -18.65 1.68
N LEU A 106 20.40 -17.99 0.79
CA LEU A 106 20.73 -17.96 -0.63
C LEU A 106 21.94 -17.08 -0.95
N LYS A 107 22.40 -16.30 -0.01
CA LYS A 107 23.56 -15.41 -0.17
C LYS A 107 24.85 -16.21 -0.33
N GLY A 108 25.55 -15.97 -1.44
CA GLY A 108 26.79 -16.71 -1.79
C GLY A 108 26.53 -18.06 -2.45
N GLU A 109 25.28 -18.46 -2.65
CA GLU A 109 24.95 -19.72 -3.33
C GLU A 109 25.04 -19.56 -4.86
N PRO A 110 25.34 -20.66 -5.61
CA PRO A 110 25.50 -20.61 -7.06
C PRO A 110 24.16 -20.38 -7.80
N PHE A 111 24.25 -20.30 -9.13
CA PHE A 111 23.11 -20.24 -10.07
C PHE A 111 22.25 -18.95 -9.96
N GLY A 112 22.86 -17.82 -9.54
CA GLY A 112 22.15 -16.53 -9.44
C GLY A 112 21.26 -16.40 -8.21
N LEU A 113 21.41 -17.27 -7.21
CA LEU A 113 20.58 -17.29 -6.01
C LEU A 113 20.76 -16.04 -5.14
N ASP A 114 21.89 -15.33 -5.22
CA ASP A 114 22.05 -14.02 -4.55
C ASP A 114 20.97 -13.03 -4.97
N GLY A 115 20.76 -12.83 -6.28
CA GLY A 115 19.73 -11.90 -6.78
C GLY A 115 18.32 -12.36 -6.43
N ILE A 116 18.04 -13.67 -6.51
CA ILE A 116 16.77 -14.24 -6.11
C ILE A 116 16.53 -14.02 -4.60
N GLY A 117 17.57 -14.16 -3.79
CA GLY A 117 17.52 -13.86 -2.36
C GLY A 117 17.14 -12.40 -2.07
N GLU A 118 17.70 -11.45 -2.84
CA GLU A 118 17.35 -10.02 -2.73
C GLU A 118 15.89 -9.75 -3.11
N GLU A 119 15.38 -10.37 -4.18
CA GLU A 119 13.98 -10.27 -4.58
C GLU A 119 13.03 -10.85 -3.51
N ILE A 120 13.33 -12.02 -2.96
CA ILE A 120 12.57 -12.62 -1.86
C ILE A 120 12.61 -11.71 -0.63
N ALA A 121 13.78 -11.16 -0.28
CA ALA A 121 13.91 -10.21 0.82
C ALA A 121 13.06 -8.97 0.61
N ALA A 122 13.03 -8.40 -0.59
CA ALA A 122 12.19 -7.26 -0.95
C ALA A 122 10.69 -7.59 -0.81
N CYS A 123 10.25 -8.77 -1.29
CA CYS A 123 8.86 -9.21 -1.15
C CYS A 123 8.45 -9.47 0.31
N THR A 124 9.40 -9.90 1.16
CA THR A 124 9.15 -10.25 2.56
C THR A 124 9.49 -9.14 3.54
N ALA A 125 10.16 -8.10 3.08
CA ALA A 125 10.45 -6.91 3.88
C ALA A 125 9.17 -6.21 4.35
N GLY A 126 8.05 -6.90 4.46
CA GLY A 126 6.73 -6.39 4.70
C GLY A 126 6.70 -4.95 4.17
N GLY A 127 6.31 -4.72 2.92
CA GLY A 127 6.58 -3.46 2.25
C GLY A 127 6.34 -2.36 3.24
N ASN A 128 7.25 -1.42 3.34
CA ASN A 128 7.23 -0.39 4.37
C ASN A 128 5.82 0.18 4.36
N ARG A 129 4.93 -0.37 5.23
CA ARG A 129 3.52 0.04 5.27
C ARG A 129 3.39 1.42 5.88
N VAL A 130 4.53 2.01 6.23
CA VAL A 130 4.67 3.38 6.65
C VAL A 130 5.25 4.18 5.50
N MET A 131 4.50 5.15 5.03
CA MET A 131 4.93 6.12 4.03
C MET A 131 5.10 7.47 4.72
N SER A 132 6.29 8.07 4.62
CA SER A 132 6.59 9.36 5.24
C SER A 132 7.11 10.35 4.19
N TRP A 133 6.60 11.57 4.23
CA TRP A 133 7.06 12.68 3.37
C TRP A 133 6.83 14.02 4.07
N GLY A 134 7.79 14.92 4.00
CA GLY A 134 7.73 16.16 4.76
C GLY A 134 7.49 15.90 6.25
N ASN A 135 6.39 16.44 6.78
CA ASN A 135 5.91 16.22 8.14
C ASN A 135 4.71 15.25 8.21
N ARG A 136 4.38 14.59 7.13
CA ARG A 136 3.25 13.65 7.01
C ARG A 136 3.71 12.21 7.12
N MET A 137 2.82 11.36 7.61
CA MET A 137 3.02 9.92 7.68
C MET A 137 1.69 9.17 7.49
N LEU A 138 1.72 8.09 6.72
CA LEU A 138 0.64 7.10 6.61
C LEU A 138 1.18 5.76 7.07
N ASP A 139 0.57 5.17 8.09
CA ASP A 139 0.90 3.83 8.61
C ASP A 139 -0.19 2.84 8.20
N PHE A 140 -0.01 2.22 7.04
CA PHE A 140 -0.93 1.20 6.52
C PHE A 140 -0.80 -0.16 7.22
N ALA A 141 0.15 -0.31 8.15
CA ALA A 141 0.27 -1.54 8.93
C ALA A 141 -0.83 -1.65 9.99
N HIS A 142 -1.24 -0.51 10.55
CA HIS A 142 -2.14 -0.45 11.69
C HIS A 142 -3.42 0.34 11.42
N THR A 143 -3.48 1.10 10.32
CA THR A 143 -4.60 2.01 10.04
C THR A 143 -5.12 1.85 8.62
N THR A 144 -6.44 1.77 8.47
CA THR A 144 -7.11 1.95 7.19
C THR A 144 -7.44 3.43 7.01
N TYR A 145 -6.88 4.04 5.97
CA TYR A 145 -7.15 5.43 5.64
C TYR A 145 -8.31 5.52 4.64
N VAL A 146 -9.27 6.38 4.95
CA VAL A 146 -10.43 6.64 4.09
C VAL A 146 -10.16 7.93 3.31
N MET A 147 -10.28 7.85 1.98
CA MET A 147 -10.16 8.99 1.08
C MET A 147 -11.56 9.39 0.58
N GLY A 148 -11.98 10.60 0.92
CA GLY A 148 -13.27 11.19 0.49
C GLY A 148 -13.09 11.95 -0.82
N ILE A 149 -13.94 11.67 -1.81
CA ILE A 149 -13.90 12.29 -3.15
C ILE A 149 -14.68 13.61 -3.15
N LEU A 150 -14.00 14.70 -3.48
CA LEU A 150 -14.56 16.04 -3.59
C LEU A 150 -14.49 16.54 -5.04
N ASN A 151 -15.58 16.37 -5.79
CA ASN A 151 -15.65 16.80 -7.19
C ASN A 151 -15.98 18.29 -7.31
N CYS A 152 -15.08 19.06 -7.87
CA CYS A 152 -15.22 20.49 -8.18
C CYS A 152 -15.70 20.71 -9.62
N THR A 153 -16.68 19.93 -10.10
CA THR A 153 -17.24 20.06 -11.45
C THR A 153 -18.52 20.91 -11.45
N PRO A 154 -18.86 21.59 -12.56
CA PRO A 154 -20.08 22.40 -12.66
C PRO A 154 -21.37 21.62 -12.38
N ASP A 155 -21.39 20.34 -12.71
CA ASP A 155 -22.55 19.45 -12.49
C ASP A 155 -22.71 19.03 -11.03
N SER A 156 -21.67 19.17 -10.23
CA SER A 156 -21.69 18.83 -8.80
C SER A 156 -22.15 19.99 -7.91
N PHE A 157 -22.04 21.24 -8.42
CA PHE A 157 -22.42 22.44 -7.70
C PHE A 157 -23.16 23.39 -8.67
N PHE A 158 -24.40 23.77 -8.39
CA PHE A 158 -25.24 24.60 -9.23
C PHE A 158 -24.57 25.95 -9.58
N PRO A 159 -24.79 26.54 -10.80
CA PRO A 159 -23.96 27.60 -11.38
C PRO A 159 -24.23 29.02 -10.87
N ALA A 160 -24.44 29.25 -9.57
CA ALA A 160 -24.91 30.55 -9.09
C ALA A 160 -23.83 31.59 -8.73
N SER A 161 -22.64 31.19 -8.28
CA SER A 161 -21.45 32.07 -8.15
C SER A 161 -20.21 31.26 -7.71
N ARG A 162 -18.96 31.74 -8.04
CA ARG A 162 -17.71 31.11 -7.61
C ARG A 162 -17.57 30.99 -6.09
N SER A 163 -18.06 31.97 -5.35
CA SER A 163 -18.00 31.97 -3.88
C SER A 163 -18.95 30.96 -3.25
N THR A 164 -20.07 30.67 -3.89
CA THR A 164 -21.03 29.64 -3.43
C THR A 164 -20.45 28.25 -3.64
N THR A 165 -19.83 28.01 -4.79
CA THR A 165 -19.20 26.72 -5.13
C THR A 165 -18.07 26.34 -4.17
N ILE A 166 -17.20 27.29 -3.78
CA ILE A 166 -16.14 27.04 -2.81
C ILE A 166 -16.72 26.75 -1.42
N LYS A 167 -17.73 27.53 -0.99
CA LYS A 167 -18.38 27.32 0.31
C LYS A 167 -19.05 25.95 0.41
N ASP A 168 -19.71 25.52 -0.66
CA ASP A 168 -20.38 24.23 -0.70
C ASP A 168 -19.35 23.08 -0.72
N ALA A 169 -18.24 23.24 -1.45
CA ALA A 169 -17.13 22.28 -1.44
C ALA A 169 -16.52 22.15 -0.03
N LEU A 170 -16.25 23.28 0.63
CA LEU A 170 -15.74 23.30 2.00
C LEU A 170 -16.71 22.68 3.00
N LYS A 171 -17.99 22.95 2.87
CA LYS A 171 -19.01 22.35 3.73
C LYS A 171 -18.99 20.82 3.59
N THR A 172 -19.02 20.31 2.35
CA THR A 172 -18.94 18.86 2.07
C THR A 172 -17.64 18.26 2.63
N ALA A 173 -16.52 18.93 2.44
CA ALA A 173 -15.25 18.46 2.97
C ALA A 173 -15.23 18.40 4.51
N HIS A 174 -15.80 19.41 5.19
CA HIS A 174 -15.91 19.39 6.65
C HIS A 174 -16.82 18.26 7.15
N GLU A 175 -17.96 18.03 6.48
CA GLU A 175 -18.84 16.90 6.80
C GLU A 175 -18.11 15.54 6.63
N MET A 176 -17.26 15.40 5.61
CA MET A 176 -16.41 14.21 5.43
C MET A 176 -15.36 14.06 6.56
N ILE A 177 -14.71 15.16 6.94
CA ILE A 177 -13.72 15.18 8.02
C ILE A 177 -14.38 14.80 9.36
N GLU A 178 -15.55 15.37 9.67
CA GLU A 178 -16.31 15.02 10.86
C GLU A 178 -16.76 13.56 10.87
N ALA A 179 -17.01 12.98 9.69
CA ALA A 179 -17.32 11.56 9.52
C ALA A 179 -16.09 10.65 9.63
N GLY A 180 -14.88 11.19 9.81
CA GLY A 180 -13.65 10.42 10.00
C GLY A 180 -12.82 10.16 8.74
N VAL A 181 -13.05 10.90 7.65
CA VAL A 181 -12.22 10.83 6.43
C VAL A 181 -10.83 11.39 6.73
N ASN A 182 -9.81 10.68 6.29
CA ASN A 182 -8.41 11.00 6.55
C ASN A 182 -7.77 11.84 5.43
N ILE A 183 -8.26 11.69 4.19
CA ILE A 183 -7.72 12.32 2.99
C ILE A 183 -8.89 12.88 2.18
N ILE A 184 -8.83 14.14 1.74
CA ILE A 184 -9.79 14.73 0.80
C ILE A 184 -9.16 14.74 -0.59
N ASP A 185 -9.77 14.05 -1.54
CA ASP A 185 -9.31 13.96 -2.93
C ASP A 185 -10.06 14.97 -3.80
N VAL A 186 -9.39 16.04 -4.21
CA VAL A 186 -9.98 17.18 -4.91
C VAL A 186 -9.81 17.00 -6.41
N GLY A 187 -10.92 16.82 -7.14
CA GLY A 187 -10.92 16.66 -8.60
C GLY A 187 -11.68 17.77 -9.34
N GLY A 188 -11.08 18.29 -10.42
CA GLY A 188 -11.67 19.36 -11.27
C GLY A 188 -12.21 18.87 -12.61
N GLU A 189 -11.90 17.64 -13.00
CA GLU A 189 -12.33 17.00 -14.26
C GLU A 189 -13.23 15.78 -13.93
N SER A 190 -14.32 15.61 -14.68
CA SER A 190 -15.13 14.40 -14.53
C SER A 190 -14.46 13.22 -15.27
N THR A 191 -14.23 12.14 -14.56
CA THR A 191 -13.63 10.91 -15.10
C THR A 191 -14.67 9.89 -15.57
N ARG A 192 -15.96 10.27 -15.63
CA ARG A 192 -17.05 9.40 -16.09
C ARG A 192 -16.89 9.12 -17.59
N PRO A 193 -17.21 7.89 -18.08
CA PRO A 193 -17.22 7.59 -19.50
C PRO A 193 -18.09 8.59 -20.27
N GLY A 194 -17.53 9.23 -21.32
CA GLY A 194 -18.24 10.21 -22.14
C GLY A 194 -18.21 11.65 -21.64
N SER A 195 -17.54 11.95 -20.52
CA SER A 195 -17.31 13.35 -20.12
C SER A 195 -16.32 14.03 -21.07
N GLU A 196 -16.62 15.30 -21.44
CA GLU A 196 -15.63 16.11 -22.13
C GLU A 196 -14.50 16.51 -21.18
N GLY A 197 -13.23 16.34 -21.63
CA GLY A 197 -12.08 16.79 -20.88
C GLY A 197 -12.04 18.31 -20.73
N VAL A 198 -11.52 18.81 -19.62
CA VAL A 198 -11.34 20.25 -19.40
C VAL A 198 -9.90 20.65 -19.67
N THR A 199 -9.68 21.94 -20.03
CA THR A 199 -8.32 22.48 -20.18
C THR A 199 -7.60 22.54 -18.84
N GLU A 200 -6.28 22.59 -18.86
CA GLU A 200 -5.45 22.71 -17.66
C GLU A 200 -5.82 23.98 -16.86
N GLU A 201 -6.02 25.11 -17.54
CA GLU A 201 -6.39 26.38 -16.93
C GLU A 201 -7.77 26.32 -16.25
N GLU A 202 -8.73 25.60 -16.85
CA GLU A 202 -10.05 25.44 -16.26
C GLU A 202 -10.00 24.56 -15.01
N GLU A 203 -9.25 23.47 -15.05
CA GLU A 203 -9.06 22.59 -13.90
C GLU A 203 -8.36 23.30 -12.75
N ILE A 204 -7.29 24.08 -13.03
CA ILE A 204 -6.63 24.96 -12.06
C ILE A 204 -7.62 25.91 -11.39
N ARG A 205 -8.49 26.56 -12.19
CA ARG A 205 -9.49 27.48 -11.65
C ARG A 205 -10.50 26.84 -10.71
N ARG A 206 -10.76 25.54 -10.89
CA ARG A 206 -11.70 24.77 -10.07
C ARG A 206 -11.06 24.27 -8.77
N VAL A 207 -9.87 23.70 -8.85
CA VAL A 207 -9.29 22.94 -7.71
C VAL A 207 -8.43 23.83 -6.79
N ILE A 208 -7.65 24.76 -7.33
CA ILE A 208 -6.69 25.51 -6.52
C ILE A 208 -7.33 26.36 -5.42
N PRO A 209 -8.42 27.10 -5.66
CA PRO A 209 -9.07 27.88 -4.60
C PRO A 209 -9.65 26.99 -3.48
N VAL A 210 -10.12 25.79 -3.83
CA VAL A 210 -10.65 24.83 -2.85
C VAL A 210 -9.52 24.25 -2.00
N ILE A 211 -8.39 23.87 -2.62
CA ILE A 211 -7.21 23.36 -1.91
C ILE A 211 -6.66 24.38 -0.92
N HIS A 212 -6.49 25.65 -1.37
CA HIS A 212 -6.08 26.75 -0.48
C HIS A 212 -7.00 26.90 0.72
N ALA A 213 -8.31 26.98 0.48
CA ALA A 213 -9.27 27.19 1.54
C ALA A 213 -9.39 26.00 2.51
N LEU A 214 -9.18 24.77 2.02
CA LEU A 214 -9.10 23.57 2.87
C LEU A 214 -7.84 23.61 3.74
N ARG A 215 -6.70 23.99 3.18
CA ARG A 215 -5.43 24.05 3.90
C ARG A 215 -5.42 25.14 4.96
N ASP A 216 -6.04 26.29 4.68
CA ASP A 216 -6.17 27.40 5.65
C ASP A 216 -7.07 27.00 6.85
N GLY A 217 -8.05 26.13 6.63
CA GLY A 217 -9.04 25.76 7.64
C GLY A 217 -8.84 24.38 8.31
N SER A 218 -7.92 23.53 7.80
CA SER A 218 -7.77 22.15 8.27
C SER A 218 -6.38 21.59 8.00
N ASP A 219 -5.95 20.68 8.88
CA ASP A 219 -4.72 19.90 8.68
C ASP A 219 -4.95 18.53 8.01
N VAL A 220 -6.17 18.28 7.48
CA VAL A 220 -6.49 17.07 6.73
C VAL A 220 -5.51 16.87 5.57
N MET A 221 -5.17 15.62 5.24
CA MET A 221 -4.39 15.34 4.04
C MET A 221 -5.22 15.64 2.78
N ILE A 222 -4.61 16.34 1.83
CA ILE A 222 -5.25 16.74 0.58
C ILE A 222 -4.58 16.03 -0.58
N SER A 223 -5.36 15.28 -1.35
CA SER A 223 -4.99 14.70 -2.62
C SER A 223 -5.54 15.55 -3.76
N VAL A 224 -4.84 15.67 -4.87
CA VAL A 224 -5.35 16.25 -6.11
C VAL A 224 -5.52 15.17 -7.16
N ASP A 225 -6.76 14.95 -7.64
CA ASP A 225 -7.08 14.04 -8.75
C ASP A 225 -6.83 14.75 -10.09
N THR A 226 -5.70 14.46 -10.69
CA THR A 226 -5.32 15.03 -11.99
C THR A 226 -4.24 14.22 -12.70
N ARG A 227 -4.34 14.17 -14.04
CA ARG A 227 -3.31 13.66 -14.95
C ARG A 227 -2.44 14.76 -15.57
N LYS A 228 -2.73 16.03 -15.28
CA LYS A 228 -2.06 17.19 -15.86
C LYS A 228 -0.97 17.74 -14.93
N LYS A 229 0.25 17.81 -15.45
CA LYS A 229 1.42 18.27 -14.68
C LYS A 229 1.25 19.66 -14.10
N GLY A 230 0.72 20.62 -14.85
CA GLY A 230 0.56 22.00 -14.39
C GLY A 230 -0.48 22.15 -13.29
N VAL A 231 -1.56 21.35 -13.32
CA VAL A 231 -2.55 21.28 -12.23
C VAL A 231 -1.90 20.71 -10.96
N ALA A 232 -1.20 19.58 -11.08
CA ALA A 232 -0.52 18.94 -9.93
C ALA A 232 0.51 19.88 -9.30
N GLU A 233 1.34 20.57 -10.10
CA GLU A 233 2.35 21.51 -9.61
C GLU A 233 1.72 22.64 -8.78
N ARG A 234 0.66 23.27 -9.30
CA ARG A 234 -0.04 24.35 -8.60
C ARG A 234 -0.82 23.84 -7.38
N ALA A 235 -1.37 22.62 -7.43
CA ALA A 235 -2.04 22.01 -6.29
C ALA A 235 -1.07 21.74 -5.13
N LEU A 236 0.12 21.21 -5.44
CA LEU A 236 1.18 21.01 -4.44
C LEU A 236 1.67 22.34 -3.85
N ASP A 237 1.79 23.38 -4.67
CA ASP A 237 2.15 24.74 -4.20
C ASP A 237 1.03 25.36 -3.34
N ALA A 238 -0.23 24.97 -3.57
CA ALA A 238 -1.39 25.39 -2.79
C ALA A 238 -1.59 24.60 -1.50
N GLY A 239 -0.81 23.54 -1.25
CA GLY A 239 -0.82 22.75 -0.03
C GLY A 239 -1.43 21.37 -0.17
N ALA A 240 -1.56 20.81 -1.39
CA ALA A 240 -1.86 19.40 -1.56
C ALA A 240 -0.66 18.55 -1.11
N ASP A 241 -0.95 17.39 -0.54
CA ASP A 241 0.03 16.45 0.02
C ASP A 241 0.31 15.27 -0.92
N ILE A 242 -0.66 14.91 -1.78
CA ILE A 242 -0.68 13.68 -2.59
C ILE A 242 -1.16 14.03 -4.00
N VAL A 243 -0.62 13.34 -5.00
CA VAL A 243 -1.16 13.37 -6.37
C VAL A 243 -1.88 12.04 -6.64
N ASN A 244 -3.13 12.11 -7.12
CA ASN A 244 -3.90 10.95 -7.57
C ASN A 244 -4.00 10.99 -9.10
N ASP A 245 -3.40 10.01 -9.78
CA ASP A 245 -3.41 9.95 -11.25
C ASP A 245 -4.12 8.70 -11.77
N ILE A 246 -5.32 8.92 -12.31
CA ILE A 246 -6.13 7.85 -12.90
C ILE A 246 -5.49 7.24 -14.14
N SER A 247 -4.55 7.91 -14.79
CA SER A 247 -3.85 7.41 -15.98
C SER A 247 -2.70 6.46 -15.63
N GLY A 248 -2.29 6.36 -14.36
CA GLY A 248 -1.14 5.58 -13.91
C GLY A 248 0.17 6.10 -14.52
N LEU A 249 0.35 7.41 -14.60
CA LEU A 249 1.50 8.14 -15.19
C LEU A 249 1.70 7.90 -16.70
N ARG A 250 0.67 7.38 -17.40
CA ARG A 250 0.75 7.11 -18.84
C ARG A 250 0.39 8.31 -19.71
N HIS A 251 -0.23 9.34 -19.12
CA HIS A 251 -0.65 10.52 -19.86
C HIS A 251 0.49 11.49 -20.09
N ASN A 252 1.40 11.66 -19.13
CA ASN A 252 2.49 12.63 -19.21
C ASN A 252 3.67 12.20 -18.32
N ASP A 253 4.83 11.92 -18.94
CA ASP A 253 6.09 11.60 -18.22
C ASP A 253 6.58 12.72 -17.30
N GLU A 254 6.19 13.97 -17.58
CA GLU A 254 6.58 15.12 -16.75
C GLU A 254 5.90 15.10 -15.37
N LEU A 255 4.71 14.51 -15.26
CA LEU A 255 4.03 14.34 -13.98
C LEU A 255 4.84 13.41 -13.06
N ALA A 256 5.34 12.28 -13.58
CA ALA A 256 6.20 11.39 -12.83
C ALA A 256 7.47 12.07 -12.32
N ARG A 257 8.09 12.89 -13.17
CA ARG A 257 9.28 13.68 -12.80
C ARG A 257 8.96 14.75 -11.75
N LEU A 258 7.78 15.38 -11.83
CA LEU A 258 7.32 16.36 -10.84
C LEU A 258 7.16 15.70 -9.47
N VAL A 259 6.40 14.60 -9.39
CA VAL A 259 6.14 13.85 -8.15
C VAL A 259 7.45 13.39 -7.51
N ALA A 260 8.38 12.83 -8.32
CA ALA A 260 9.69 12.41 -7.85
C ALA A 260 10.53 13.58 -7.28
N ARG A 261 10.57 14.74 -7.96
CA ARG A 261 11.30 15.93 -7.47
C ARG A 261 10.70 16.50 -6.20
N ARG A 262 9.36 16.48 -6.07
CA ARG A 262 8.66 17.00 -4.88
C ARG A 262 8.72 16.03 -3.70
N GLY A 263 9.06 14.75 -3.95
CA GLY A 263 9.10 13.71 -2.92
C GLY A 263 7.74 13.46 -2.26
N VAL A 264 6.65 13.62 -3.02
CA VAL A 264 5.27 13.41 -2.54
C VAL A 264 4.72 12.06 -3.00
N PRO A 265 3.80 11.46 -2.26
CA PRO A 265 3.11 10.24 -2.67
C PRO A 265 2.32 10.43 -3.96
N VAL A 266 2.21 9.35 -4.71
CA VAL A 266 1.31 9.26 -5.87
C VAL A 266 0.42 8.03 -5.76
N VAL A 267 -0.88 8.23 -5.99
CA VAL A 267 -1.84 7.14 -6.17
C VAL A 267 -1.94 6.85 -7.67
N LEU A 268 -1.71 5.60 -8.04
CA LEU A 268 -1.74 5.15 -9.44
C LEU A 268 -2.93 4.21 -9.65
N MET A 269 -3.86 4.63 -10.51
CA MET A 269 -4.98 3.77 -10.85
C MET A 269 -4.58 2.79 -11.97
N HIS A 270 -4.93 1.51 -11.78
CA HIS A 270 -4.85 0.51 -12.83
C HIS A 270 -6.20 0.44 -13.57
N MET A 271 -6.20 0.77 -14.85
CA MET A 271 -7.36 0.59 -15.72
C MET A 271 -7.09 -0.50 -16.74
N ARG A 272 -8.06 -1.40 -16.89
CA ARG A 272 -8.14 -2.32 -18.02
C ARG A 272 -8.88 -1.57 -19.13
N GLY A 273 -8.13 -0.95 -20.02
CA GLY A 273 -8.65 -0.22 -21.16
C GLY A 273 -9.15 -1.13 -22.27
#